data_33b01bb1bdb0b8a11bb902c2658f7568
#
_entry.id   33b01bb1bdb0b8a11bb902c2658f7568
#
_cell.length_a   1.000
_cell.length_b   1.000
_cell.length_c   1.000
_cell.angle_alpha   90.00
_cell.angle_beta   90.00
_cell.angle_gamma   90.00
#
_symmetry.space_group_name_H-M   'P 1'
#
loop_
_entity.id
_entity.type
_entity.pdbx_description
1 polymer ?
#
loop_
_entity_poly.entity_id
_entity_poly.type
_entity_poly.pdbx_seq_one_letter_code
_entity_poly.pdbx_strand_id
1 'polypeptide(L)'
;MLKGFLITSEYEKDRAANVGSLLAQLPGVKKEKAVYPAYERVPFLAKIKEGARRRYQTDFLDGEIGILLSNRRVWMQIANSDGPDDEHFLILESDSQINQLRLLVDNYKNATAGYDLFFWGAWMGYMRLLRSSIKPLDRGFSVGVPYMRSVSCAYGYSINRKAARHLLQCTGTLRYPVDEFKRYIKRGYLRVGGVSPELISQATIGSTIDPTNQKERTNYTWIKLLDIRNRIICYFS
;
A
#
# COMPACT_ATOMS: atom_id res chain seq x y z
N MET A 1 -15.63 5.06 -13.93
CA MET A 1 -15.70 4.03 -12.85
C MET A 1 -14.31 3.83 -12.29
N LEU A 2 -14.15 3.75 -10.96
CA LEU A 2 -12.89 3.45 -10.29
C LEU A 2 -12.48 2.01 -10.63
N LYS A 3 -11.26 1.83 -11.16
CA LYS A 3 -10.67 0.52 -11.46
C LYS A 3 -9.67 0.14 -10.37
N GLY A 4 -9.51 -1.16 -10.12
CA GLY A 4 -8.54 -1.60 -9.12
C GLY A 4 -8.46 -3.10 -8.94
N PHE A 5 -7.71 -3.50 -7.91
CA PHE A 5 -7.48 -4.88 -7.53
C PHE A 5 -7.60 -5.02 -6.01
N LEU A 6 -8.25 -6.09 -5.58
CA LEU A 6 -8.31 -6.51 -4.19
C LEU A 6 -7.52 -7.82 -4.05
N ILE A 7 -6.36 -7.71 -3.42
CA ILE A 7 -5.47 -8.85 -3.16
C ILE A 7 -6.04 -9.64 -1.99
N THR A 8 -6.36 -10.90 -2.22
CA THR A 8 -6.99 -11.77 -1.22
C THR A 8 -6.73 -13.24 -1.51
N SER A 9 -6.88 -14.10 -0.51
CA SER A 9 -6.71 -15.54 -0.60
C SER A 9 -7.93 -16.29 -0.06
N GLU A 10 -8.20 -17.46 -0.62
CA GLU A 10 -9.19 -18.40 -0.08
C GLU A 10 -8.82 -18.95 1.30
N TYR A 11 -7.56 -18.84 1.69
CA TYR A 11 -7.06 -19.23 3.00
C TYR A 11 -7.42 -18.22 4.12
N GLU A 12 -7.83 -17.01 3.76
CA GLU A 12 -8.23 -15.93 4.68
C GLU A 12 -9.73 -15.96 4.97
N LYS A 13 -10.22 -17.08 5.56
CA LYS A 13 -11.65 -17.30 5.76
C LYS A 13 -12.32 -16.26 6.65
N ASP A 14 -11.60 -15.78 7.65
CA ASP A 14 -12.02 -14.72 8.58
C ASP A 14 -12.17 -13.35 7.91
N ARG A 15 -11.54 -13.15 6.75
CA ARG A 15 -11.63 -11.93 5.95
C ARG A 15 -12.67 -11.99 4.83
N ALA A 16 -13.31 -13.15 4.61
CA ALA A 16 -14.23 -13.36 3.48
C ALA A 16 -15.40 -12.35 3.46
N ALA A 17 -15.98 -12.05 4.62
CA ALA A 17 -17.06 -11.07 4.74
C ALA A 17 -16.60 -9.66 4.36
N ASN A 18 -15.41 -9.23 4.81
CA ASN A 18 -14.81 -7.94 4.47
C ASN A 18 -14.51 -7.85 2.96
N VAL A 19 -13.94 -8.88 2.39
CA VAL A 19 -13.67 -8.99 0.93
C VAL A 19 -14.97 -8.85 0.14
N GLY A 20 -16.04 -9.55 0.53
CA GLY A 20 -17.37 -9.44 -0.09
C GLY A 20 -17.92 -8.01 -0.04
N SER A 21 -17.80 -7.36 1.11
CA SER A 21 -18.23 -5.97 1.31
C SER A 21 -17.45 -4.99 0.41
N LEU A 22 -16.12 -5.12 0.35
CA LEU A 22 -15.27 -4.25 -0.49
C LEU A 22 -15.61 -4.38 -1.98
N LEU A 23 -15.81 -5.60 -2.48
CA LEU A 23 -16.18 -5.83 -3.88
C LEU A 23 -17.57 -5.30 -4.21
N ALA A 24 -18.53 -5.41 -3.28
CA ALA A 24 -19.88 -4.83 -3.46
C ALA A 24 -19.84 -3.31 -3.48
N GLN A 25 -19.01 -2.67 -2.67
CA GLN A 25 -18.84 -1.22 -2.62
C GLN A 25 -18.09 -0.67 -3.86
N LEU A 26 -17.21 -1.44 -4.46
CA LEU A 26 -16.33 -1.03 -5.56
C LEU A 26 -16.43 -1.97 -6.76
N PRO A 27 -17.52 -1.90 -7.55
CA PRO A 27 -17.78 -2.87 -8.64
C PRO A 27 -16.73 -2.87 -9.77
N GLY A 28 -15.88 -1.85 -9.85
CA GLY A 28 -14.74 -1.81 -10.81
C GLY A 28 -13.44 -2.41 -10.26
N VAL A 29 -13.44 -2.89 -9.01
CA VAL A 29 -12.29 -3.57 -8.41
C VAL A 29 -12.37 -5.07 -8.65
N LYS A 30 -11.30 -5.65 -9.19
CA LYS A 30 -11.20 -7.07 -9.48
C LYS A 30 -10.50 -7.81 -8.34
N LYS A 31 -10.97 -9.02 -8.04
CA LYS A 31 -10.30 -9.91 -7.10
C LYS A 31 -9.01 -10.44 -7.73
N GLU A 32 -7.88 -10.32 -7.02
CA GLU A 32 -6.60 -10.90 -7.39
C GLU A 32 -6.16 -11.92 -6.35
N LYS A 33 -5.75 -13.12 -6.80
CA LYS A 33 -5.30 -14.19 -5.90
C LYS A 33 -3.97 -13.81 -5.27
N ALA A 34 -3.92 -13.72 -3.94
CA ALA A 34 -2.69 -13.55 -3.19
C ALA A 34 -1.78 -14.78 -3.31
N VAL A 35 -0.47 -14.55 -3.29
CA VAL A 35 0.55 -15.59 -3.12
C VAL A 35 0.69 -15.91 -1.64
N TYR A 36 0.45 -17.18 -1.27
CA TYR A 36 0.41 -17.60 0.13
C TYR A 36 1.40 -18.77 0.41
N PRO A 37 2.70 -18.46 0.66
CA PRO A 37 3.75 -19.48 0.74
C PRO A 37 3.54 -20.53 1.84
N ALA A 38 2.73 -20.21 2.86
CA ALA A 38 2.39 -21.16 3.93
C ALA A 38 1.48 -22.31 3.43
N TYR A 39 0.74 -22.12 2.34
CA TYR A 39 -0.26 -23.07 1.85
C TYR A 39 -0.04 -23.48 0.39
N GLU A 40 0.81 -22.78 -0.35
CA GLU A 40 1.10 -23.11 -1.74
C GLU A 40 2.60 -23.11 -2.03
N ARG A 41 3.02 -23.94 -2.99
CA ARG A 41 4.40 -23.99 -3.43
C ARG A 41 4.73 -22.73 -4.24
N VAL A 42 5.62 -21.91 -3.70
CA VAL A 42 6.16 -20.73 -4.41
C VAL A 42 7.48 -21.13 -5.08
N PRO A 43 7.56 -21.08 -6.42
CA PRO A 43 8.80 -21.37 -7.13
C PRO A 43 9.93 -20.46 -6.65
N PHE A 44 11.10 -21.03 -6.46
CA PHE A 44 12.33 -20.31 -6.08
C PHE A 44 12.30 -19.59 -4.72
N LEU A 45 11.33 -19.85 -3.83
CA LEU A 45 11.22 -19.20 -2.52
C LEU A 45 12.55 -19.25 -1.74
N ALA A 46 13.17 -20.43 -1.66
CA ALA A 46 14.46 -20.60 -0.99
C ALA A 46 15.57 -19.75 -1.62
N LYS A 47 15.63 -19.67 -2.95
CA LYS A 47 16.60 -18.83 -3.67
C LYS A 47 16.37 -17.34 -3.44
N ILE A 48 15.11 -16.91 -3.34
CA ILE A 48 14.75 -15.53 -3.03
C ILE A 48 15.26 -15.16 -1.63
N LYS A 49 14.99 -16.02 -0.63
CA LYS A 49 15.46 -15.84 0.77
C LYS A 49 16.98 -15.83 0.85
N GLU A 50 17.63 -16.80 0.23
CA GLU A 50 19.10 -16.87 0.20
C GLU A 50 19.71 -15.65 -0.47
N GLY A 51 19.16 -15.20 -1.59
CA GLY A 51 19.60 -13.99 -2.30
C GLY A 51 19.49 -12.73 -1.45
N ALA A 52 18.39 -12.57 -0.70
CA ALA A 52 18.19 -11.47 0.22
C ALA A 52 19.19 -11.51 1.39
N ARG A 53 19.38 -12.68 2.00
CA ARG A 53 20.35 -12.90 3.09
C ARG A 53 21.78 -12.59 2.64
N ARG A 54 22.22 -13.13 1.50
CA ARG A 54 23.57 -12.89 0.97
C ARG A 54 23.85 -11.43 0.67
N ARG A 55 22.90 -10.73 0.01
CA ARG A 55 23.14 -9.37 -0.49
C ARG A 55 22.88 -8.29 0.54
N TYR A 56 21.88 -8.51 1.41
CA TYR A 56 21.35 -7.45 2.25
C TYR A 56 21.30 -7.82 3.73
N GLN A 57 21.76 -9.03 4.08
CA GLN A 57 21.73 -9.56 5.45
C GLN A 57 20.31 -9.47 6.07
N THR A 58 19.29 -9.68 5.23
CA THR A 58 17.89 -9.59 5.62
C THR A 58 17.23 -10.96 5.55
N ASP A 59 16.65 -11.40 6.66
CA ASP A 59 15.79 -12.58 6.72
C ASP A 59 14.34 -12.16 6.58
N PHE A 60 13.68 -12.62 5.50
CA PHE A 60 12.28 -12.36 5.24
C PHE A 60 11.42 -13.51 5.72
N LEU A 61 10.28 -13.19 6.34
CA LEU A 61 9.20 -14.13 6.56
C LEU A 61 8.59 -14.54 5.21
N ASP A 62 8.09 -15.76 5.14
CA ASP A 62 7.43 -16.27 3.92
C ASP A 62 6.23 -15.40 3.54
N GLY A 63 5.47 -14.90 4.52
CA GLY A 63 4.36 -13.96 4.30
C GLY A 63 4.82 -12.61 3.71
N GLU A 64 5.97 -12.08 4.10
CA GLU A 64 6.52 -10.85 3.52
C GLU A 64 6.88 -11.02 2.04
N ILE A 65 7.38 -12.20 1.67
CA ILE A 65 7.63 -12.54 0.27
C ILE A 65 6.31 -12.73 -0.48
N GLY A 66 5.34 -13.41 0.12
CA GLY A 66 4.01 -13.62 -0.44
C GLY A 66 3.31 -12.30 -0.79
N ILE A 67 3.31 -11.34 0.12
CA ILE A 67 2.75 -9.99 -0.10
C ILE A 67 3.47 -9.27 -1.24
N LEU A 68 4.80 -9.31 -1.29
CA LEU A 68 5.54 -8.70 -2.40
C LEU A 68 5.18 -9.35 -3.74
N LEU A 69 5.16 -10.67 -3.83
CA LEU A 69 4.83 -11.38 -5.05
C LEU A 69 3.39 -11.11 -5.51
N SER A 70 2.44 -11.00 -4.57
CA SER A 70 1.06 -10.62 -4.84
C SER A 70 0.98 -9.22 -5.45
N ASN A 71 1.61 -8.25 -4.82
CA ASN A 71 1.68 -6.87 -5.33
C ASN A 71 2.36 -6.81 -6.70
N ARG A 72 3.46 -7.54 -6.91
CA ARG A 72 4.14 -7.60 -8.21
C ARG A 72 3.25 -8.16 -9.33
N ARG A 73 2.37 -9.14 -9.05
CA ARG A 73 1.37 -9.63 -10.02
C ARG A 73 0.42 -8.51 -10.44
N VAL A 74 -0.11 -7.77 -9.48
CA VAL A 74 -0.98 -6.61 -9.74
C VAL A 74 -0.23 -5.54 -10.52
N TRP A 75 0.97 -5.17 -10.11
CA TRP A 75 1.78 -4.17 -10.83
C TRP A 75 2.09 -4.60 -12.26
N MET A 76 2.32 -5.88 -12.51
CA MET A 76 2.56 -6.42 -13.85
C MET A 76 1.30 -6.30 -14.74
N GLN A 77 0.12 -6.58 -14.18
CA GLN A 77 -1.14 -6.40 -14.91
C GLN A 77 -1.36 -4.91 -15.25
N ILE A 78 -1.11 -4.00 -14.28
CA ILE A 78 -1.24 -2.56 -14.51
C ILE A 78 -0.22 -2.06 -15.53
N ALA A 79 1.05 -2.48 -15.42
CA ALA A 79 2.11 -2.06 -16.34
C ALA A 79 1.85 -2.47 -17.80
N ASN A 80 1.14 -3.58 -18.00
CA ASN A 80 0.82 -4.16 -19.32
C ASN A 80 -0.63 -3.87 -19.76
N SER A 81 -1.42 -3.13 -18.97
CA SER A 81 -2.81 -2.82 -19.34
C SER A 81 -2.86 -1.74 -20.42
N ASP A 82 -3.92 -1.75 -21.22
CA ASP A 82 -4.19 -0.71 -22.20
C ASP A 82 -4.76 0.56 -21.55
N GLY A 83 -4.70 1.68 -22.28
CA GLY A 83 -5.28 2.97 -21.90
C GLY A 83 -4.26 4.04 -21.55
N PRO A 84 -4.70 5.20 -21.00
CA PRO A 84 -3.84 6.33 -20.68
C PRO A 84 -2.80 6.00 -19.61
N ASP A 85 -1.56 6.47 -19.77
CA ASP A 85 -0.46 6.20 -18.82
C ASP A 85 -0.71 6.78 -17.42
N ASP A 86 -1.53 7.81 -17.31
CA ASP A 86 -1.92 8.47 -16.07
C ASP A 86 -3.17 7.86 -15.41
N GLU A 87 -3.78 6.83 -16.00
CA GLU A 87 -4.89 6.11 -15.38
C GLU A 87 -4.44 5.40 -14.11
N HIS A 88 -5.14 5.68 -13.00
CA HIS A 88 -4.86 5.10 -11.70
C HIS A 88 -5.69 3.85 -11.42
N PHE A 89 -5.06 2.88 -10.79
CA PHE A 89 -5.68 1.65 -10.31
C PHE A 89 -5.55 1.59 -8.78
N LEU A 90 -6.68 1.43 -8.11
CA LEU A 90 -6.72 1.23 -6.65
C LEU A 90 -6.27 -0.19 -6.32
N ILE A 91 -5.39 -0.32 -5.33
CA ILE A 91 -4.92 -1.61 -4.81
C ILE A 91 -5.29 -1.68 -3.35
N LEU A 92 -6.01 -2.73 -2.99
CA LEU A 92 -6.49 -3.00 -1.64
C LEU A 92 -5.98 -4.37 -1.17
N GLU A 93 -5.74 -4.49 0.12
CA GLU A 93 -5.54 -5.76 0.81
C GLU A 93 -6.88 -6.28 1.39
N SER A 94 -6.95 -7.55 1.70
CA SER A 94 -8.17 -8.22 2.20
C SER A 94 -8.67 -7.67 3.54
N ASP A 95 -7.82 -6.97 4.30
CA ASP A 95 -8.13 -6.29 5.56
C ASP A 95 -8.27 -4.77 5.42
N SER A 96 -8.37 -4.25 4.22
CA SER A 96 -8.67 -2.83 4.00
C SER A 96 -10.08 -2.50 4.48
N GLN A 97 -10.25 -1.30 5.03
CA GLN A 97 -11.55 -0.74 5.42
C GLN A 97 -11.70 0.65 4.79
N ILE A 98 -12.80 0.88 4.08
CA ILE A 98 -13.10 2.19 3.48
C ILE A 98 -13.88 3.03 4.50
N ASN A 99 -13.27 4.12 4.97
CA ASN A 99 -13.85 4.98 6.01
C ASN A 99 -14.94 5.91 5.46
N GLN A 100 -14.78 6.39 4.22
CA GLN A 100 -15.66 7.36 3.57
C GLN A 100 -15.81 7.01 2.08
N LEU A 101 -16.68 6.04 1.76
CA LEU A 101 -16.85 5.51 0.40
C LEU A 101 -17.20 6.59 -0.63
N ARG A 102 -18.19 7.42 -0.35
CA ARG A 102 -18.61 8.49 -1.26
C ARG A 102 -17.47 9.45 -1.55
N LEU A 103 -16.77 9.90 -0.50
CA LEU A 103 -15.67 10.83 -0.65
C LEU A 103 -14.54 10.22 -1.49
N LEU A 104 -14.21 8.94 -1.26
CA LEU A 104 -13.23 8.19 -2.05
C LEU A 104 -13.64 8.15 -3.52
N VAL A 105 -14.86 7.71 -3.82
CA VAL A 105 -15.32 7.49 -5.21
C VAL A 105 -15.47 8.81 -5.97
N ASP A 106 -16.10 9.81 -5.35
CA ASP A 106 -16.38 11.10 -5.99
C ASP A 106 -15.10 11.90 -6.27
N ASN A 107 -14.09 11.75 -5.42
CA ASN A 107 -12.83 12.49 -5.53
C ASN A 107 -11.66 11.67 -6.07
N TYR A 108 -11.84 10.38 -6.37
CA TYR A 108 -10.74 9.49 -6.76
C TYR A 108 -9.86 10.07 -7.86
N LYS A 109 -10.49 10.45 -8.97
CA LYS A 109 -9.78 10.96 -10.15
C LYS A 109 -9.09 12.30 -9.88
N ASN A 110 -9.76 13.19 -9.16
CA ASN A 110 -9.21 14.51 -8.84
C ASN A 110 -8.06 14.42 -7.82
N ALA A 111 -8.20 13.57 -6.82
CA ALA A 111 -7.18 13.37 -5.80
C ALA A 111 -5.90 12.74 -6.37
N THR A 112 -6.02 11.79 -7.29
CA THR A 112 -4.87 11.11 -7.91
C THR A 112 -4.25 11.91 -9.07
N ALA A 113 -4.95 12.93 -9.58
CA ALA A 113 -4.48 13.72 -10.71
C ALA A 113 -3.11 14.37 -10.42
N GLY A 114 -2.18 14.17 -11.34
CA GLY A 114 -0.82 14.73 -11.20
C GLY A 114 0.14 13.90 -10.35
N TYR A 115 -0.30 12.81 -9.73
CA TYR A 115 0.57 11.87 -9.01
C TYR A 115 0.80 10.59 -9.85
N ASP A 116 1.82 9.84 -9.52
CA ASP A 116 2.11 8.52 -10.10
C ASP A 116 1.77 7.39 -9.11
N LEU A 117 1.93 7.67 -7.81
CA LEU A 117 1.58 6.83 -6.68
C LEU A 117 0.82 7.67 -5.66
N PHE A 118 -0.30 7.16 -5.14
CA PHE A 118 -1.14 7.88 -4.20
C PHE A 118 -1.58 6.99 -3.03
N PHE A 119 -1.39 7.46 -1.79
CA PHE A 119 -1.77 6.74 -0.58
C PHE A 119 -3.12 7.23 -0.06
N TRP A 120 -4.09 6.31 0.04
CA TRP A 120 -5.41 6.56 0.63
C TRP A 120 -5.42 6.38 2.15
N GLY A 121 -4.42 5.71 2.66
CA GLY A 121 -4.10 5.53 4.05
C GLY A 121 -2.72 4.93 4.18
N ALA A 122 -2.03 5.23 5.27
CA ALA A 122 -0.73 4.68 5.57
C ALA A 122 -0.42 4.85 7.05
N TRP A 123 0.35 3.88 7.59
CA TRP A 123 0.87 3.90 8.94
C TRP A 123 -0.19 4.19 10.01
N MET A 124 -1.33 3.49 9.89
CA MET A 124 -2.44 3.57 10.86
C MET A 124 -2.90 5.03 11.12
N GLY A 125 -3.03 5.83 10.06
CA GLY A 125 -3.46 7.22 10.14
C GLY A 125 -2.37 8.23 10.53
N TYR A 126 -1.13 7.79 10.75
CA TYR A 126 -0.01 8.67 11.11
C TYR A 126 0.75 9.25 9.91
N MET A 127 0.29 9.02 8.68
CA MET A 127 0.85 9.70 7.52
C MET A 127 0.69 11.22 7.65
N ARG A 128 1.74 11.97 7.36
CA ARG A 128 1.74 13.44 7.39
C ARG A 128 2.05 14.00 6.01
N LEU A 129 1.33 15.06 5.63
CA LEU A 129 1.54 15.79 4.40
C LEU A 129 2.46 16.99 4.63
N LEU A 130 3.32 17.30 3.67
CA LEU A 130 4.14 18.50 3.67
C LEU A 130 3.24 19.74 3.52
N ARG A 131 3.37 20.72 4.42
CA ARG A 131 2.48 21.88 4.50
C ARG A 131 2.36 22.66 3.20
N SER A 132 3.47 22.89 2.53
CA SER A 132 3.53 23.62 1.26
C SER A 132 2.76 22.95 0.11
N SER A 133 2.44 21.65 0.23
CA SER A 133 1.76 20.87 -0.80
C SER A 133 0.28 20.63 -0.50
N ILE A 134 -0.21 21.02 0.67
CA ILE A 134 -1.58 20.70 1.11
C ILE A 134 -2.59 21.48 0.28
N LYS A 135 -3.56 20.72 -0.27
CA LYS A 135 -4.74 21.26 -0.95
C LYS A 135 -5.99 20.68 -0.30
N PRO A 136 -7.01 21.49 -0.02
CA PRO A 136 -8.28 20.97 0.49
C PRO A 136 -8.91 20.04 -0.54
N LEU A 137 -9.50 18.94 -0.07
CA LEU A 137 -10.24 18.01 -0.90
C LEU A 137 -11.76 18.24 -0.70
N ASP A 138 -12.31 17.75 0.40
CA ASP A 138 -13.71 17.89 0.82
C ASP A 138 -13.86 17.45 2.28
N ARG A 139 -14.88 17.96 2.99
CA ARG A 139 -15.27 17.52 4.35
C ARG A 139 -14.12 17.41 5.35
N GLY A 140 -13.18 18.35 5.30
CA GLY A 140 -12.03 18.35 6.22
C GLY A 140 -10.87 17.43 5.82
N PHE A 141 -10.97 16.78 4.67
CA PHE A 141 -9.87 16.02 4.09
C PHE A 141 -8.99 16.92 3.21
N SER A 142 -7.74 16.56 3.12
CA SER A 142 -6.76 17.27 2.29
C SER A 142 -5.88 16.28 1.53
N VAL A 143 -5.41 16.69 0.37
CA VAL A 143 -4.42 15.95 -0.42
C VAL A 143 -3.11 16.72 -0.48
N GLY A 144 -2.01 16.02 -0.63
CA GLY A 144 -0.69 16.64 -0.74
C GLY A 144 0.43 15.62 -0.87
N VAL A 145 1.66 16.11 -0.85
CA VAL A 145 2.85 15.26 -0.87
C VAL A 145 3.10 14.70 0.53
N PRO A 146 3.15 13.39 0.71
CA PRO A 146 3.41 12.82 2.02
C PRO A 146 4.87 12.97 2.42
N TYR A 147 5.11 13.22 3.71
CA TYR A 147 6.44 13.05 4.28
C TYR A 147 6.79 11.57 4.27
N MET A 148 7.60 11.15 3.32
CA MET A 148 7.83 9.73 3.02
C MET A 148 8.28 8.89 4.22
N ARG A 149 8.94 9.47 5.22
CA ARG A 149 9.29 8.72 6.45
C ARG A 149 8.07 8.36 7.31
N SER A 150 6.92 9.01 7.09
CA SER A 150 5.65 8.66 7.71
C SER A 150 4.80 7.71 6.86
N VAL A 151 5.32 7.22 5.74
CA VAL A 151 4.62 6.25 4.88
C VAL A 151 5.13 4.85 5.18
N SER A 152 4.24 4.01 5.64
CA SER A 152 4.40 2.58 5.85
C SER A 152 3.02 1.92 5.71
N CYS A 153 2.96 0.60 5.52
CA CYS A 153 1.76 -0.17 5.22
C CYS A 153 1.25 0.02 3.76
N ALA A 154 0.55 -0.98 3.28
CA ALA A 154 0.12 -1.07 1.88
C ALA A 154 -1.38 -1.38 1.74
N TYR A 155 -2.19 -1.20 2.79
CA TYR A 155 -3.60 -1.60 2.82
C TYR A 155 -4.51 -0.80 1.85
N GLY A 156 -4.08 0.37 1.36
CA GLY A 156 -4.86 1.15 0.39
C GLY A 156 -4.02 2.20 -0.34
N TYR A 157 -3.68 1.94 -1.59
CA TYR A 157 -2.92 2.87 -2.43
C TYR A 157 -3.35 2.77 -3.90
N SER A 158 -3.03 3.79 -4.68
CA SER A 158 -3.28 3.80 -6.13
C SER A 158 -2.00 4.07 -6.90
N ILE A 159 -1.84 3.42 -8.04
CA ILE A 159 -0.71 3.64 -8.95
C ILE A 159 -1.18 3.75 -10.40
N ASN A 160 -0.42 4.51 -11.17
CA ASN A 160 -0.48 4.49 -12.63
C ASN A 160 0.55 3.51 -13.22
N ARG A 161 0.58 3.38 -14.55
CA ARG A 161 1.51 2.47 -15.25
C ARG A 161 2.98 2.82 -15.04
N LYS A 162 3.31 4.11 -14.96
CA LYS A 162 4.68 4.57 -14.69
C LYS A 162 5.15 4.07 -13.31
N ALA A 163 4.33 4.24 -12.27
CA ALA A 163 4.66 3.75 -10.93
C ALA A 163 4.74 2.22 -10.89
N ALA A 164 3.83 1.52 -11.58
CA ALA A 164 3.86 0.06 -11.66
C ALA A 164 5.17 -0.46 -12.27
N ARG A 165 5.60 0.09 -13.41
CA ARG A 165 6.89 -0.26 -14.05
C ARG A 165 8.07 0.02 -13.12
N HIS A 166 8.09 1.17 -12.44
CA HIS A 166 9.14 1.53 -11.50
C HIS A 166 9.21 0.56 -10.31
N LEU A 167 8.08 0.26 -9.68
CA LEU A 167 8.01 -0.66 -8.55
C LEU A 167 8.44 -2.08 -8.94
N LEU A 168 8.07 -2.57 -10.12
CA LEU A 168 8.53 -3.85 -10.66
C LEU A 168 10.05 -3.88 -10.81
N GLN A 169 10.63 -2.80 -11.33
CA GLN A 169 12.08 -2.68 -11.51
C GLN A 169 12.81 -2.65 -10.17
N CYS A 170 12.35 -1.81 -9.23
CA CYS A 170 13.01 -1.64 -7.93
C CYS A 170 12.90 -2.88 -7.02
N THR A 171 11.87 -3.70 -7.22
CA THR A 171 11.61 -4.92 -6.44
C THR A 171 12.04 -6.19 -7.15
N GLY A 172 12.77 -6.10 -8.25
CA GLY A 172 13.33 -7.26 -8.97
C GLY A 172 14.28 -8.10 -8.12
N THR A 173 14.92 -7.47 -7.13
CA THR A 173 15.65 -8.16 -6.06
C THR A 173 15.04 -7.71 -4.74
N LEU A 174 14.62 -8.67 -3.92
CA LEU A 174 13.99 -8.40 -2.63
C LEU A 174 15.02 -7.83 -1.65
N ARG A 175 14.81 -6.60 -1.23
CA ARG A 175 15.69 -5.89 -0.29
C ARG A 175 14.97 -5.43 0.97
N TYR A 176 13.71 -5.05 0.85
CA TYR A 176 12.87 -4.53 1.92
C TYR A 176 11.48 -5.13 1.82
N PRO A 177 10.70 -5.18 2.89
CA PRO A 177 9.27 -5.48 2.82
C PRO A 177 8.55 -4.53 1.86
N VAL A 178 7.48 -4.98 1.24
CA VAL A 178 6.78 -4.22 0.19
C VAL A 178 6.18 -2.91 0.69
N ASP A 179 5.75 -2.88 1.94
CA ASP A 179 5.14 -1.74 2.62
C ASP A 179 6.15 -0.64 2.99
N GLU A 180 7.45 -0.90 2.87
CA GLU A 180 8.52 0.09 3.00
C GLU A 180 8.72 0.92 1.72
N PHE A 181 7.65 1.43 1.12
CA PHE A 181 7.67 2.21 -0.14
C PHE A 181 8.74 3.31 -0.16
N LYS A 182 9.00 3.97 0.97
CA LYS A 182 10.03 5.01 1.12
C LYS A 182 11.44 4.55 0.73
N ARG A 183 11.67 3.24 0.74
CA ARG A 183 12.97 2.64 0.39
C ARG A 183 13.08 2.24 -1.07
N TYR A 184 11.94 2.05 -1.74
CA TYR A 184 11.87 1.70 -3.16
C TYR A 184 11.74 2.93 -4.04
N ILE A 185 11.09 3.99 -3.54
CA ILE A 185 10.82 5.20 -4.33
C ILE A 185 12.04 6.10 -4.29
N LYS A 186 12.74 6.17 -5.41
CA LYS A 186 13.81 7.14 -5.59
C LYS A 186 13.23 8.56 -5.63
N ARG A 187 13.78 9.45 -4.80
CA ARG A 187 13.32 10.86 -4.72
C ARG A 187 13.32 11.51 -6.11
N GLY A 188 12.23 12.17 -6.47
CA GLY A 188 12.04 12.86 -7.73
C GLY A 188 11.69 12.01 -8.93
N TYR A 189 11.71 10.68 -8.82
CA TYR A 189 11.36 9.82 -9.95
C TYR A 189 9.83 9.62 -10.10
N LEU A 190 9.14 9.44 -8.99
CA LEU A 190 7.68 9.36 -8.94
C LEU A 190 7.12 10.59 -8.21
N ARG A 191 6.03 11.11 -8.72
CA ARG A 191 5.20 12.10 -8.04
C ARG A 191 4.30 11.32 -7.07
N VAL A 192 4.55 11.49 -5.78
CA VAL A 192 3.84 10.77 -4.73
C VAL A 192 2.84 11.70 -4.06
N GLY A 193 1.60 11.24 -3.93
CA GLY A 193 0.53 11.93 -3.24
C GLY A 193 -0.05 11.10 -2.11
N GLY A 194 -0.89 11.74 -1.32
CA GLY A 194 -1.66 11.08 -0.28
C GLY A 194 -2.77 11.95 0.26
N VAL A 195 -3.67 11.35 1.02
CA VAL A 195 -4.81 12.02 1.65
C VAL A 195 -4.68 11.97 3.17
N SER A 196 -5.09 13.03 3.85
CA SER A 196 -5.16 13.12 5.31
C SER A 196 -6.43 13.86 5.73
N PRO A 197 -7.20 13.36 6.74
CA PRO A 197 -7.10 12.02 7.36
C PRO A 197 -7.20 10.87 6.34
N GLU A 198 -6.88 9.63 6.76
CA GLU A 198 -6.95 8.48 5.86
C GLU A 198 -8.38 8.12 5.45
N LEU A 199 -8.58 7.84 4.16
CA LEU A 199 -9.86 7.36 3.61
C LEU A 199 -9.96 5.84 3.59
N ILE A 200 -8.82 5.17 3.63
CA ILE A 200 -8.72 3.71 3.74
C ILE A 200 -7.82 3.41 4.93
N SER A 201 -8.30 2.60 5.85
CA SER A 201 -7.58 2.12 7.03
C SER A 201 -7.48 0.59 7.03
N GLN A 202 -6.79 0.04 8.00
CA GLN A 202 -6.77 -1.39 8.24
C GLN A 202 -7.93 -1.77 9.16
N ALA A 203 -8.70 -2.79 8.78
CA ALA A 203 -9.73 -3.38 9.64
C ALA A 203 -9.08 -4.11 10.83
N THR A 204 -9.79 -4.19 11.94
CA THR A 204 -9.34 -4.88 13.18
C THR A 204 -9.38 -6.41 13.04
N ILE A 205 -8.88 -6.92 11.94
CA ILE A 205 -8.77 -8.34 11.63
C ILE A 205 -7.30 -8.74 11.79
N GLY A 206 -7.02 -9.87 12.43
CA GLY A 206 -5.65 -10.30 12.74
C GLY A 206 -4.71 -10.34 11.55
N SER A 207 -3.40 -10.16 11.80
CA SER A 207 -2.36 -10.26 10.78
C SER A 207 -2.20 -11.72 10.33
N THR A 208 -2.12 -11.93 9.01
CA THR A 208 -1.87 -13.26 8.42
C THR A 208 -0.40 -13.45 8.01
N ILE A 209 0.42 -12.41 8.15
CA ILE A 209 1.85 -12.45 7.79
C ILE A 209 2.68 -13.20 8.84
N ASP A 210 2.34 -13.01 10.10
CA ASP A 210 3.01 -13.65 11.25
C ASP A 210 1.95 -14.19 12.21
N PRO A 211 1.44 -15.40 11.97
CA PRO A 211 0.45 -16.02 12.84
C PRO A 211 0.98 -16.36 14.24
N THR A 212 2.31 -16.32 14.44
CA THR A 212 2.96 -16.61 15.73
C THR A 212 3.09 -15.39 16.63
N ASN A 213 2.72 -14.20 16.14
CA ASN A 213 2.83 -12.93 16.87
C ASN A 213 4.25 -12.64 17.42
N GLN A 214 5.28 -13.17 16.80
CA GLN A 214 6.67 -12.99 17.21
C GLN A 214 7.22 -11.60 16.86
N LYS A 215 6.55 -10.86 15.97
CA LYS A 215 6.89 -9.44 15.77
C LYS A 215 6.49 -8.67 17.04
N GLU A 216 7.47 -7.99 17.61
CA GLU A 216 7.32 -7.11 18.77
C GLU A 216 6.00 -6.32 18.71
N ARG A 217 5.28 -6.30 19.82
CA ARG A 217 4.08 -5.48 19.98
C ARG A 217 4.42 -4.05 19.56
N THR A 218 3.70 -3.55 18.56
CA THR A 218 3.86 -2.18 18.06
C THR A 218 3.91 -1.20 19.24
N ASN A 219 5.04 -0.57 19.45
CA ASN A 219 5.22 0.37 20.56
C ASN A 219 4.50 1.68 20.22
N TYR A 220 3.21 1.77 20.60
CA TYR A 220 2.37 2.94 20.34
C TYR A 220 2.93 4.25 20.92
N THR A 221 3.65 4.18 22.03
CA THR A 221 4.31 5.36 22.62
C THR A 221 5.39 5.90 21.69
N TRP A 222 6.19 5.01 21.12
CA TRP A 222 7.23 5.38 20.15
C TRP A 222 6.61 5.95 18.86
N ILE A 223 5.52 5.37 18.37
CA ILE A 223 4.81 5.90 17.20
C ILE A 223 4.30 7.31 17.45
N LYS A 224 3.71 7.58 18.62
CA LYS A 224 3.25 8.94 19.00
C LYS A 224 4.39 9.95 19.04
N LEU A 225 5.55 9.59 19.59
CA LEU A 225 6.73 10.46 19.60
C LEU A 225 7.23 10.75 18.18
N LEU A 226 7.27 9.74 17.32
CA LEU A 226 7.62 9.92 15.92
C LEU A 226 6.61 10.80 15.19
N ASP A 227 5.32 10.69 15.51
CA ASP A 227 4.28 11.53 14.93
C ASP A 227 4.44 13.00 15.32
N ILE A 228 4.73 13.30 16.60
CA ILE A 228 5.01 14.67 17.04
C ILE A 228 6.18 15.25 16.26
N ARG A 229 7.29 14.50 16.14
CA ARG A 229 8.44 14.93 15.35
C ARG A 229 8.04 15.19 13.88
N ASN A 230 7.26 14.28 13.28
CA ASN A 230 6.86 14.39 11.88
C ASN A 230 5.94 15.61 11.66
N ARG A 231 5.05 15.93 12.61
CA ARG A 231 4.21 17.15 12.57
C ARG A 231 5.07 18.41 12.53
N ILE A 232 6.09 18.48 13.39
CA ILE A 232 7.01 19.63 13.41
C ILE A 232 7.72 19.79 12.08
N ILE A 233 8.30 18.70 11.54
CA ILE A 233 9.00 18.74 10.26
C ILE A 233 8.05 19.18 9.13
N CYS A 234 6.84 18.63 9.07
CA CYS A 234 5.87 18.95 8.03
C CYS A 234 5.30 20.36 8.14
N TYR A 235 5.33 20.96 9.35
CA TYR A 235 4.87 22.34 9.56
C TYR A 235 5.83 23.36 8.92
N PHE A 236 7.13 23.07 8.92
CA PHE A 236 8.18 23.95 8.39
C PHE A 236 8.60 23.59 6.94
N SER A 237 7.89 22.68 6.29
CA SER A 237 8.20 22.18 4.92
C SER A 237 7.39 22.83 3.81
#